data_77ce70a962ed338b186019f0536cb7b1
#
_entry.id   77ce70a962ed338b186019f0536cb7b1
#
_cell.length_a   1.000
_cell.length_b   1.000
_cell.length_c   1.000
_cell.angle_alpha   90.00
_cell.angle_beta   90.00
_cell.angle_gamma   90.00
#
_symmetry.space_group_name_H-M   'P 1'
#
loop_
_entity.id
_entity.type
_entity.pdbx_description
1 polymer ?
#
loop_
_entity_poly.entity_id
_entity_poly.type
_entity_poly.pdbx_seq_one_letter_code
_entity_poly.pdbx_strand_id
1 'polypeptide(L)'
;MKVAYFINQYPKVSHSFIRREIMELEAQGVEVARYALRTDSDELVDPKDKGELDKTHYILQEPPLYFLLSFIICLVATPKSFFNSLSTAIKLGWNSDRGLLRHLFYFVEAVVLERRVKEACVEHIHAHFGSNSAMVVMLAKLLGGPSYSFTVHGPEEFDKPQFLSLAEKIQHASFVVAISSYGRSQLYRWAAYDQWNKIKVVHCGLDSAFHSVSTAHSEYNASRKLVCIGRLCEQKGQLLLVEAAAQLMDEGVEFELLLAGDGPMRGEIESLITHYGLDSHVKITGWVSSERVRDELLAARAMVLPSFAEGLPVVIMEAMALSRPVLSTYVAGIPELVQPGVNGWLAAAGSVPELSEMMRNVLSRDVDELKRMGIAARERVLQRHDISTEADKLIGHFREALEKPAG
;
A
#
# COMPACT_ATOMS: atom_id res chain seq x y z
N MET A 1 -24.65 -2.25 -7.25
CA MET A 1 -23.42 -3.03 -7.45
C MET A 1 -22.84 -3.39 -6.09
N LYS A 2 -22.61 -4.68 -5.88
CA LYS A 2 -22.02 -5.20 -4.64
C LYS A 2 -20.68 -5.85 -4.93
N VAL A 3 -19.61 -5.32 -4.35
CA VAL A 3 -18.22 -5.77 -4.56
C VAL A 3 -17.67 -6.33 -3.26
N ALA A 4 -16.98 -7.46 -3.31
CA ALA A 4 -16.22 -7.95 -2.17
C ALA A 4 -14.78 -7.47 -2.24
N TYR A 5 -14.25 -6.93 -1.15
CA TYR A 5 -12.83 -6.68 -0.95
C TYR A 5 -12.21 -7.87 -0.23
N PHE A 6 -11.16 -8.43 -0.79
CA PHE A 6 -10.45 -9.56 -0.19
C PHE A 6 -8.98 -9.19 0.06
N ILE A 7 -8.59 -9.21 1.34
CA ILE A 7 -7.26 -8.82 1.79
C ILE A 7 -6.69 -9.90 2.71
N ASN A 8 -5.40 -10.21 2.60
CA ASN A 8 -4.77 -11.22 3.47
C ASN A 8 -4.89 -10.85 4.95
N GLN A 9 -4.66 -9.57 5.26
CA GLN A 9 -4.67 -9.03 6.61
C GLN A 9 -5.33 -7.65 6.62
N TYR A 10 -6.46 -7.52 7.31
CA TYR A 10 -7.21 -6.27 7.36
C TYR A 10 -8.12 -6.24 8.60
N PRO A 11 -8.26 -5.08 9.27
CA PRO A 11 -7.47 -3.87 9.08
C PRO A 11 -6.01 -4.03 9.51
N LYS A 12 -5.13 -3.12 9.07
CA LYS A 12 -3.71 -3.07 9.45
C LYS A 12 -3.22 -1.62 9.41
N VAL A 13 -2.32 -1.24 10.33
CA VAL A 13 -1.79 0.13 10.45
C VAL A 13 -1.29 0.69 9.11
N SER A 14 -0.57 -0.12 8.32
CA SER A 14 -0.02 0.27 7.02
C SER A 14 -1.04 0.23 5.86
N HIS A 15 -2.29 -0.13 6.09
CA HIS A 15 -3.33 -0.31 5.06
C HIS A 15 -4.42 0.78 5.09
N SER A 16 -4.13 1.96 5.66
CA SER A 16 -5.07 3.09 5.73
C SER A 16 -5.63 3.52 4.36
N PHE A 17 -4.84 3.34 3.29
CA PHE A 17 -5.27 3.62 1.92
C PHE A 17 -6.39 2.70 1.43
N ILE A 18 -6.38 1.41 1.82
CA ILE A 18 -7.47 0.47 1.49
C ILE A 18 -8.76 0.89 2.18
N ARG A 19 -8.69 1.27 3.47
CA ARG A 19 -9.84 1.78 4.20
C ARG A 19 -10.41 3.03 3.52
N ARG A 20 -9.56 4.00 3.15
CA ARG A 20 -9.98 5.23 2.45
C ARG A 20 -10.69 4.91 1.15
N GLU A 21 -10.15 3.99 0.35
CA GLU A 21 -10.74 3.55 -0.91
C GLU A 21 -12.11 2.91 -0.68
N ILE A 22 -12.24 1.99 0.28
CA ILE A 22 -13.52 1.35 0.62
C ILE A 22 -14.56 2.39 1.06
N MET A 23 -14.18 3.31 1.96
CA MET A 23 -15.09 4.34 2.45
C MET A 23 -15.58 5.26 1.34
N GLU A 24 -14.71 5.63 0.39
CA GLU A 24 -15.09 6.47 -0.74
C GLU A 24 -16.01 5.73 -1.72
N LEU A 25 -15.73 4.45 -2.01
CA LEU A 25 -16.62 3.63 -2.83
C LEU A 25 -18.03 3.52 -2.21
N GLU A 26 -18.11 3.36 -0.89
CA GLU A 26 -19.39 3.33 -0.17
C GLU A 26 -20.09 4.71 -0.23
N ALA A 27 -19.35 5.81 -0.10
CA ALA A 27 -19.88 7.15 -0.25
C ALA A 27 -20.46 7.42 -1.65
N GLN A 28 -19.88 6.77 -2.67
CA GLN A 28 -20.35 6.83 -4.06
C GLN A 28 -21.40 5.74 -4.40
N GLY A 29 -21.93 5.04 -3.40
CA GLY A 29 -23.07 4.13 -3.54
C GLY A 29 -22.72 2.70 -3.96
N VAL A 30 -21.47 2.27 -3.83
CA VAL A 30 -21.07 0.86 -3.99
C VAL A 30 -21.22 0.14 -2.65
N GLU A 31 -21.89 -0.99 -2.63
CA GLU A 31 -21.94 -1.86 -1.44
C GLU A 31 -20.65 -2.68 -1.37
N VAL A 32 -19.82 -2.48 -0.32
CA VAL A 32 -18.55 -3.16 -0.16
C VAL A 32 -18.58 -4.16 0.97
N ALA A 33 -18.53 -5.46 0.65
CA ALA A 33 -18.38 -6.56 1.62
C ALA A 33 -16.86 -6.77 1.87
N ARG A 34 -16.44 -6.74 3.13
CA ARG A 34 -15.03 -6.90 3.51
C ARG A 34 -14.74 -8.31 3.98
N TYR A 35 -13.77 -8.95 3.34
CA TYR A 35 -13.27 -10.28 3.70
C TYR A 35 -11.76 -10.23 3.92
N ALA A 36 -11.30 -10.83 5.01
CA ALA A 36 -9.87 -11.00 5.27
C ALA A 36 -9.58 -12.42 5.76
N LEU A 37 -8.33 -12.86 5.65
CA LEU A 37 -7.92 -14.11 6.28
C LEU A 37 -7.77 -13.92 7.78
N ARG A 38 -7.13 -12.83 8.20
CA ARG A 38 -6.83 -12.51 9.62
C ARG A 38 -6.70 -11.01 9.86
N THR A 39 -6.58 -10.62 11.12
CA THR A 39 -6.23 -9.26 11.57
C THR A 39 -5.09 -9.31 12.58
N ASP A 40 -4.37 -8.19 12.74
CA ASP A 40 -3.42 -7.91 13.82
C ASP A 40 -4.02 -6.80 14.69
N SER A 41 -5.08 -7.12 15.42
CA SER A 41 -5.86 -6.16 16.23
C SER A 41 -5.00 -5.41 17.26
N ASP A 42 -3.98 -6.07 17.80
CA ASP A 42 -3.14 -5.55 18.88
C ASP A 42 -2.22 -4.41 18.43
N GLU A 43 -1.88 -4.33 17.15
CA GLU A 43 -1.08 -3.25 16.58
C GLU A 43 -1.90 -2.00 16.21
N LEU A 44 -3.25 -2.11 16.18
CA LEU A 44 -4.12 -1.02 15.71
C LEU A 44 -4.19 0.12 16.72
N VAL A 45 -3.66 1.28 16.34
CA VAL A 45 -3.69 2.52 17.14
C VAL A 45 -4.77 3.49 16.69
N ASP A 46 -5.11 3.53 15.38
CA ASP A 46 -6.10 4.43 14.82
C ASP A 46 -7.54 3.95 15.13
N PRO A 47 -8.41 4.77 15.75
CA PRO A 47 -9.81 4.41 16.01
C PRO A 47 -10.60 4.04 14.75
N LYS A 48 -10.28 4.65 13.59
CA LYS A 48 -10.93 4.34 12.31
C LYS A 48 -10.57 2.92 11.82
N ASP A 49 -9.33 2.47 12.05
CA ASP A 49 -8.93 1.09 11.72
C ASP A 49 -9.63 0.10 12.66
N LYS A 50 -9.75 0.41 13.95
CA LYS A 50 -10.49 -0.42 14.91
C LYS A 50 -11.96 -0.57 14.51
N GLY A 51 -12.59 0.47 13.98
CA GLY A 51 -13.97 0.42 13.49
C GLY A 51 -14.19 -0.47 12.27
N GLU A 52 -13.14 -0.88 11.56
CA GLU A 52 -13.24 -1.83 10.46
C GLU A 52 -13.22 -3.30 10.93
N LEU A 53 -12.82 -3.59 12.17
CA LEU A 53 -12.79 -4.96 12.71
C LEU A 53 -14.18 -5.61 12.67
N ASP A 54 -15.20 -4.90 13.15
CA ASP A 54 -16.58 -5.40 13.24
C ASP A 54 -17.26 -5.51 11.86
N LYS A 55 -16.75 -4.81 10.86
CA LYS A 55 -17.26 -4.83 9.48
C LYS A 55 -16.60 -5.90 8.61
N THR A 56 -15.49 -6.48 9.08
CA THR A 56 -14.67 -7.41 8.31
C THR A 56 -14.97 -8.85 8.69
N HIS A 57 -15.29 -9.66 7.68
CA HIS A 57 -15.52 -11.09 7.84
C HIS A 57 -14.20 -11.86 7.70
N TYR A 58 -13.85 -12.65 8.73
CA TYR A 58 -12.57 -13.38 8.77
C TYR A 58 -12.74 -14.83 8.36
N ILE A 59 -12.20 -15.22 7.20
CA ILE A 59 -12.33 -16.57 6.63
C ILE A 59 -11.77 -17.64 7.57
N LEU A 60 -10.62 -17.39 8.22
CA LEU A 60 -10.00 -18.38 9.10
C LEU A 60 -10.69 -18.51 10.47
N GLN A 61 -11.66 -17.66 10.79
CA GLN A 61 -12.45 -17.73 12.02
C GLN A 61 -13.76 -18.51 11.83
N GLU A 62 -14.01 -19.01 10.62
CA GLU A 62 -15.18 -19.84 10.34
C GLU A 62 -15.14 -21.16 11.14
N PRO A 63 -16.31 -21.67 11.58
CA PRO A 63 -16.37 -22.96 12.25
C PRO A 63 -15.87 -24.10 11.34
N PRO A 64 -15.17 -25.12 11.88
CA PRO A 64 -14.70 -26.27 11.09
C PRO A 64 -15.79 -26.96 10.26
N LEU A 65 -17.02 -27.00 10.80
CA LEU A 65 -18.17 -27.55 10.09
C LEU A 65 -18.51 -26.76 8.81
N TYR A 66 -18.30 -25.42 8.83
CA TYR A 66 -18.52 -24.58 7.66
C TYR A 66 -17.52 -24.89 6.55
N PHE A 67 -16.26 -25.12 6.89
CA PHE A 67 -15.23 -25.57 5.94
C PHE A 67 -15.63 -26.91 5.30
N LEU A 68 -15.99 -27.91 6.13
CA LEU A 68 -16.38 -29.23 5.65
C LEU A 68 -17.57 -29.16 4.70
N LEU A 69 -18.64 -28.44 5.11
CA LEU A 69 -19.84 -28.27 4.29
C LEU A 69 -19.54 -27.53 2.99
N SER A 70 -18.70 -26.50 3.01
CA SER A 70 -18.29 -25.76 1.80
C SER A 70 -17.60 -26.69 0.80
N PHE A 71 -16.70 -27.55 1.29
CA PHE A 71 -16.03 -28.55 0.46
C PHE A 71 -17.02 -29.54 -0.17
N ILE A 72 -17.90 -30.13 0.63
CA ILE A 72 -18.88 -31.10 0.14
C ILE A 72 -19.81 -30.45 -0.90
N ILE A 73 -20.33 -29.27 -0.60
CA ILE A 73 -21.25 -28.55 -1.50
C ILE A 73 -20.52 -28.24 -2.82
N CYS A 74 -19.31 -27.69 -2.76
CA CYS A 74 -18.55 -27.32 -3.95
C CYS A 74 -18.22 -28.57 -4.80
N LEU A 75 -17.77 -29.66 -4.16
CA LEU A 75 -17.46 -30.91 -4.84
C LEU A 75 -18.68 -31.55 -5.54
N VAL A 76 -19.84 -31.49 -4.91
CA VAL A 76 -21.08 -32.11 -5.43
C VAL A 76 -21.75 -31.22 -6.48
N ALA A 77 -21.83 -29.90 -6.21
CA ALA A 77 -22.52 -28.97 -7.10
C ALA A 77 -21.72 -28.63 -8.38
N THR A 78 -20.40 -28.51 -8.28
CA THR A 78 -19.53 -28.08 -9.38
C THR A 78 -18.26 -28.92 -9.50
N PRO A 79 -18.34 -30.25 -9.71
CA PRO A 79 -17.17 -31.14 -9.66
C PRO A 79 -16.08 -30.78 -10.68
N LYS A 80 -16.46 -30.39 -11.90
CA LYS A 80 -15.48 -29.96 -12.92
C LYS A 80 -14.66 -28.75 -12.47
N SER A 81 -15.35 -27.70 -11.97
CA SER A 81 -14.71 -26.48 -11.47
C SER A 81 -13.85 -26.76 -10.24
N PHE A 82 -14.31 -27.65 -9.35
CA PHE A 82 -13.57 -28.07 -8.17
C PHE A 82 -12.21 -28.70 -8.56
N PHE A 83 -12.22 -29.72 -9.44
CA PHE A 83 -10.98 -30.38 -9.87
C PHE A 83 -10.09 -29.49 -10.73
N ASN A 84 -10.66 -28.59 -11.55
CA ASN A 84 -9.90 -27.62 -12.32
C ASN A 84 -9.17 -26.63 -11.39
N SER A 85 -9.85 -26.07 -10.41
CA SER A 85 -9.27 -25.15 -9.42
C SER A 85 -8.21 -25.86 -8.58
N LEU A 86 -8.48 -27.08 -8.10
CA LEU A 86 -7.53 -27.87 -7.34
C LEU A 86 -6.26 -28.20 -8.16
N SER A 87 -6.41 -28.63 -9.43
CA SER A 87 -5.28 -28.93 -10.29
C SER A 87 -4.45 -27.69 -10.57
N THR A 88 -5.09 -26.52 -10.73
CA THR A 88 -4.42 -25.24 -10.87
C THR A 88 -3.64 -24.88 -9.61
N ALA A 89 -4.22 -25.05 -8.42
CA ALA A 89 -3.52 -24.83 -7.15
C ALA A 89 -2.30 -25.73 -7.00
N ILE A 90 -2.41 -27.01 -7.37
CA ILE A 90 -1.30 -27.98 -7.35
C ILE A 90 -0.20 -27.55 -8.34
N LYS A 91 -0.57 -27.28 -9.60
CA LYS A 91 0.37 -26.88 -10.66
C LYS A 91 1.17 -25.62 -10.26
N LEU A 92 0.49 -24.59 -9.77
CA LEU A 92 1.13 -23.34 -9.38
C LEU A 92 1.92 -23.49 -8.08
N GLY A 93 1.46 -24.31 -7.14
CA GLY A 93 2.16 -24.61 -5.90
C GLY A 93 3.47 -25.36 -6.10
N TRP A 94 3.55 -26.20 -7.13
CA TRP A 94 4.77 -26.92 -7.46
C TRP A 94 5.91 -26.00 -7.92
N ASN A 95 5.57 -24.89 -8.57
CA ASN A 95 6.52 -23.92 -9.10
C ASN A 95 6.73 -22.70 -8.18
N SER A 96 6.08 -22.67 -7.03
CA SER A 96 6.14 -21.54 -6.08
C SER A 96 7.22 -21.74 -5.02
N ASP A 97 7.87 -20.65 -4.61
CA ASP A 97 8.78 -20.64 -3.45
C ASP A 97 8.06 -20.93 -2.13
N ARG A 98 6.74 -20.72 -2.08
CA ARG A 98 5.91 -21.01 -0.92
C ARG A 98 5.50 -22.48 -0.81
N GLY A 99 5.67 -23.24 -1.87
CA GLY A 99 5.44 -24.68 -1.92
C GLY A 99 3.97 -25.11 -2.04
N LEU A 100 3.80 -26.40 -2.35
CA LEU A 100 2.51 -27.03 -2.63
C LEU A 100 1.52 -26.91 -1.44
N LEU A 101 2.00 -27.15 -0.22
CA LEU A 101 1.13 -27.16 0.96
C LEU A 101 0.39 -25.81 1.15
N ARG A 102 1.09 -24.70 0.96
CA ARG A 102 0.45 -23.37 1.06
C ARG A 102 -0.58 -23.15 -0.04
N HIS A 103 -0.36 -23.65 -1.25
CA HIS A 103 -1.34 -23.52 -2.34
C HIS A 103 -2.58 -24.40 -2.10
N LEU A 104 -2.44 -25.52 -1.40
CA LEU A 104 -3.59 -26.27 -0.93
C LEU A 104 -4.39 -25.51 0.14
N PHE A 105 -3.72 -24.77 1.04
CA PHE A 105 -4.42 -23.86 1.95
C PHE A 105 -5.14 -22.74 1.19
N TYR A 106 -4.53 -22.11 0.18
CA TYR A 106 -5.20 -21.12 -0.66
C TYR A 106 -6.43 -21.70 -1.37
N PHE A 107 -6.37 -22.96 -1.78
CA PHE A 107 -7.53 -23.63 -2.36
C PHE A 107 -8.66 -23.82 -1.32
N VAL A 108 -8.34 -24.21 -0.09
CA VAL A 108 -9.31 -24.31 1.01
C VAL A 108 -9.95 -22.95 1.30
N GLU A 109 -9.14 -21.90 1.42
CA GLU A 109 -9.59 -20.51 1.61
C GLU A 109 -10.52 -20.07 0.46
N ALA A 110 -10.17 -20.43 -0.78
CA ALA A 110 -10.97 -20.12 -1.96
C ALA A 110 -12.33 -20.80 -1.97
N VAL A 111 -12.44 -22.07 -1.51
CA VAL A 111 -13.71 -22.78 -1.40
C VAL A 111 -14.63 -22.10 -0.39
N VAL A 112 -14.09 -21.65 0.73
CA VAL A 112 -14.87 -20.94 1.75
C VAL A 112 -15.27 -19.55 1.26
N LEU A 113 -14.35 -18.83 0.66
CA LEU A 113 -14.61 -17.49 0.11
C LEU A 113 -15.70 -17.55 -0.98
N GLU A 114 -15.59 -18.49 -1.92
CA GLU A 114 -16.56 -18.68 -3.00
C GLU A 114 -17.98 -18.86 -2.46
N ARG A 115 -18.16 -19.70 -1.44
CA ARG A 115 -19.43 -19.88 -0.79
C ARG A 115 -19.94 -18.60 -0.12
N ARG A 116 -19.09 -17.90 0.63
CA ARG A 116 -19.46 -16.66 1.34
C ARG A 116 -19.88 -15.55 0.39
N VAL A 117 -19.15 -15.36 -0.71
CA VAL A 117 -19.50 -14.31 -1.68
C VAL A 117 -20.79 -14.65 -2.44
N LYS A 118 -21.08 -15.94 -2.68
CA LYS A 118 -22.35 -16.37 -3.24
C LYS A 118 -23.52 -16.14 -2.26
N GLU A 119 -23.37 -16.54 -1.00
CA GLU A 119 -24.39 -16.32 0.04
C GLU A 119 -24.68 -14.81 0.21
N ALA A 120 -23.65 -13.96 0.05
CA ALA A 120 -23.77 -12.51 0.12
C ALA A 120 -24.21 -11.83 -1.19
N CYS A 121 -24.48 -12.58 -2.27
CA CYS A 121 -24.82 -12.06 -3.59
C CYS A 121 -23.80 -11.03 -4.12
N VAL A 122 -22.52 -11.29 -3.94
CA VAL A 122 -21.44 -10.46 -4.46
C VAL A 122 -21.31 -10.64 -5.98
N GLU A 123 -21.20 -9.53 -6.71
CA GLU A 123 -21.13 -9.51 -8.17
C GLU A 123 -19.69 -9.53 -8.70
N HIS A 124 -18.72 -8.98 -7.91
CA HIS A 124 -17.32 -8.92 -8.27
C HIS A 124 -16.42 -8.98 -7.02
N ILE A 125 -15.24 -9.59 -7.13
CA ILE A 125 -14.26 -9.62 -6.03
C ILE A 125 -13.05 -8.78 -6.41
N HIS A 126 -12.67 -7.82 -5.56
CA HIS A 126 -11.45 -7.05 -5.70
C HIS A 126 -10.45 -7.42 -4.60
N ALA A 127 -9.27 -7.87 -4.97
CA ALA A 127 -8.23 -8.20 -4.01
C ALA A 127 -7.16 -7.11 -3.94
N HIS A 128 -6.66 -6.82 -2.74
CA HIS A 128 -5.44 -6.04 -2.62
C HIS A 128 -4.23 -6.95 -2.49
N PHE A 129 -3.16 -6.55 -3.19
CA PHE A 129 -1.90 -7.26 -3.38
C PHE A 129 -1.99 -8.45 -4.36
N GLY A 130 -1.11 -8.43 -5.35
CA GLY A 130 -0.91 -9.49 -6.34
C GLY A 130 -0.32 -10.79 -5.78
N SER A 131 -0.22 -10.92 -4.44
CA SER A 131 0.36 -12.06 -3.73
C SER A 131 -0.68 -13.18 -3.49
N ASN A 132 -0.80 -13.67 -2.25
CA ASN A 132 -1.75 -14.73 -1.87
C ASN A 132 -3.22 -14.31 -2.00
N SER A 133 -3.58 -13.05 -1.72
CA SER A 133 -4.96 -12.57 -1.87
C SER A 133 -5.44 -12.76 -3.31
N ALA A 134 -4.65 -12.34 -4.30
CA ALA A 134 -4.99 -12.53 -5.70
C ALA A 134 -5.02 -14.01 -6.11
N MET A 135 -4.25 -14.90 -5.46
CA MET A 135 -4.31 -16.35 -5.70
C MET A 135 -5.63 -16.93 -5.21
N VAL A 136 -6.06 -16.58 -4.01
CA VAL A 136 -7.31 -17.09 -3.42
C VAL A 136 -8.52 -16.67 -4.25
N VAL A 137 -8.58 -15.39 -4.68
CA VAL A 137 -9.73 -14.93 -5.50
C VAL A 137 -9.72 -15.51 -6.91
N MET A 138 -8.54 -15.75 -7.49
CA MET A 138 -8.43 -16.48 -8.78
C MET A 138 -8.97 -17.90 -8.65
N LEU A 139 -8.58 -18.64 -7.61
CA LEU A 139 -9.06 -19.99 -7.36
C LEU A 139 -10.56 -20.00 -7.07
N ALA A 140 -11.10 -19.02 -6.33
CA ALA A 140 -12.53 -18.85 -6.09
C ALA A 140 -13.31 -18.63 -7.40
N LYS A 141 -12.79 -17.82 -8.33
CA LYS A 141 -13.37 -17.68 -9.67
C LYS A 141 -13.38 -19.01 -10.42
N LEU A 142 -12.29 -19.78 -10.40
CA LEU A 142 -12.19 -21.07 -11.07
C LEU A 142 -13.17 -22.11 -10.48
N LEU A 143 -13.58 -21.97 -9.21
CA LEU A 143 -14.63 -22.77 -8.58
C LEU A 143 -16.04 -22.40 -9.07
N GLY A 144 -16.20 -21.32 -9.82
CA GLY A 144 -17.49 -20.82 -10.30
C GLY A 144 -18.00 -19.61 -9.52
N GLY A 145 -17.13 -18.94 -8.77
CA GLY A 145 -17.40 -17.67 -8.11
C GLY A 145 -17.44 -16.47 -9.08
N PRO A 146 -17.68 -15.26 -8.58
CA PRO A 146 -17.77 -14.05 -9.38
C PRO A 146 -16.47 -13.73 -10.13
N SER A 147 -16.55 -12.81 -11.09
CA SER A 147 -15.38 -12.22 -11.71
C SER A 147 -14.48 -11.52 -10.67
N TYR A 148 -13.18 -11.39 -10.97
CA TYR A 148 -12.28 -10.73 -10.03
C TYR A 148 -11.30 -9.78 -10.71
N SER A 149 -10.80 -8.84 -9.90
CA SER A 149 -9.68 -7.96 -10.18
C SER A 149 -8.75 -7.87 -8.96
N PHE A 150 -7.59 -7.27 -9.14
CA PHE A 150 -6.70 -7.01 -8.01
C PHE A 150 -5.83 -5.78 -8.24
N THR A 151 -5.40 -5.14 -7.12
CA THR A 151 -4.47 -4.03 -7.10
C THR A 151 -3.08 -4.49 -6.69
N VAL A 152 -2.07 -4.04 -7.45
CA VAL A 152 -0.65 -4.27 -7.18
C VAL A 152 -0.05 -2.99 -6.60
N HIS A 153 0.61 -3.11 -5.43
CA HIS A 153 1.05 -1.98 -4.63
C HIS A 153 2.55 -1.71 -4.66
N GLY A 154 3.39 -2.71 -4.91
CA GLY A 154 4.79 -2.42 -4.78
C GLY A 154 5.77 -3.55 -4.99
N PRO A 155 6.96 -3.43 -4.38
CA PRO A 155 8.11 -4.22 -4.74
C PRO A 155 7.93 -5.72 -4.54
N GLU A 156 7.24 -6.12 -3.48
CA GLU A 156 7.06 -7.55 -3.15
C GLU A 156 6.46 -8.36 -4.29
N GLU A 157 5.59 -7.73 -5.11
CA GLU A 157 4.99 -8.37 -6.27
C GLU A 157 5.93 -8.44 -7.47
N PHE A 158 6.93 -7.55 -7.52
CA PHE A 158 7.86 -7.45 -8.65
C PHE A 158 9.20 -8.13 -8.39
N ASP A 159 9.53 -8.42 -7.13
CA ASP A 159 10.76 -9.13 -6.77
C ASP A 159 10.72 -10.60 -7.17
N LYS A 160 9.56 -11.24 -7.06
CA LYS A 160 9.39 -12.67 -7.33
C LYS A 160 8.11 -12.98 -8.14
N PRO A 161 7.85 -12.29 -9.26
CA PRO A 161 6.58 -12.39 -9.98
C PRO A 161 6.31 -13.79 -10.54
N GLN A 162 7.35 -14.55 -10.87
CA GLN A 162 7.23 -15.95 -11.34
C GLN A 162 6.72 -16.87 -10.23
N PHE A 163 7.30 -16.75 -9.03
CA PHE A 163 6.89 -17.56 -7.88
C PHE A 163 5.50 -17.17 -7.35
N LEU A 164 5.10 -15.94 -7.58
CA LEU A 164 3.74 -15.46 -7.28
C LEU A 164 2.73 -15.83 -8.38
N SER A 165 3.15 -16.42 -9.48
CA SER A 165 2.30 -16.74 -10.65
C SER A 165 1.52 -15.50 -11.13
N LEU A 166 2.21 -14.35 -11.21
CA LEU A 166 1.59 -13.07 -11.53
C LEU A 166 0.95 -13.06 -12.93
N ALA A 167 1.63 -13.66 -13.92
CA ALA A 167 1.11 -13.79 -15.29
C ALA A 167 -0.23 -14.55 -15.33
N GLU A 168 -0.34 -15.66 -14.62
CA GLU A 168 -1.57 -16.48 -14.55
C GLU A 168 -2.72 -15.69 -13.91
N LYS A 169 -2.44 -14.94 -12.84
CA LYS A 169 -3.43 -14.10 -12.17
C LYS A 169 -3.93 -12.98 -13.09
N ILE A 170 -3.04 -12.33 -13.86
CA ILE A 170 -3.41 -11.31 -14.86
C ILE A 170 -4.30 -11.93 -15.94
N GLN A 171 -3.93 -13.10 -16.43
CA GLN A 171 -4.68 -13.80 -17.49
C GLN A 171 -6.13 -14.04 -17.08
N HIS A 172 -6.37 -14.51 -15.85
CA HIS A 172 -7.70 -14.86 -15.34
C HIS A 172 -8.50 -13.66 -14.78
N ALA A 173 -7.84 -12.54 -14.46
CA ALA A 173 -8.50 -11.36 -13.97
C ALA A 173 -9.31 -10.63 -15.05
N SER A 174 -10.40 -9.96 -14.66
CA SER A 174 -11.13 -9.06 -15.53
C SER A 174 -10.31 -7.80 -15.84
N PHE A 175 -9.66 -7.26 -14.83
CA PHE A 175 -8.66 -6.19 -14.94
C PHE A 175 -7.70 -6.23 -13.74
N VAL A 176 -6.59 -5.53 -13.87
CA VAL A 176 -5.57 -5.39 -12.83
C VAL A 176 -5.25 -3.91 -12.65
N VAL A 177 -5.20 -3.46 -11.41
CA VAL A 177 -4.86 -2.09 -11.06
C VAL A 177 -3.39 -2.00 -10.67
N ALA A 178 -2.68 -1.05 -11.27
CA ALA A 178 -1.39 -0.57 -10.81
C ALA A 178 -1.56 0.80 -10.16
N ILE A 179 -0.94 1.03 -9.00
CA ILE A 179 -1.07 2.32 -8.30
C ILE A 179 -0.20 3.44 -8.89
N SER A 180 0.59 3.14 -9.91
CA SER A 180 1.50 4.08 -10.59
C SER A 180 1.79 3.64 -12.02
N SER A 181 2.31 4.56 -12.85
CA SER A 181 2.80 4.21 -14.19
C SER A 181 3.98 3.25 -14.13
N TYR A 182 4.84 3.39 -13.12
CA TYR A 182 5.91 2.44 -12.85
C TYR A 182 5.33 1.02 -12.61
N GLY A 183 4.35 0.90 -11.69
CA GLY A 183 3.70 -0.38 -11.42
C GLY A 183 3.09 -1.00 -12.67
N ARG A 184 2.42 -0.19 -13.50
CA ARG A 184 1.90 -0.63 -14.80
C ARG A 184 3.01 -1.16 -15.72
N SER A 185 4.16 -0.46 -15.80
CA SER A 185 5.30 -0.89 -16.62
C SER A 185 5.87 -2.24 -16.16
N GLN A 186 5.89 -2.45 -14.83
CA GLN A 186 6.33 -3.74 -14.27
C GLN A 186 5.34 -4.88 -14.60
N LEU A 187 4.04 -4.62 -14.54
CA LEU A 187 3.01 -5.60 -14.92
C LEU A 187 3.09 -5.97 -16.41
N TYR A 188 3.38 -5.01 -17.29
CA TYR A 188 3.56 -5.26 -18.72
C TYR A 188 4.67 -6.27 -19.02
N ARG A 189 5.72 -6.34 -18.21
CA ARG A 189 6.81 -7.30 -18.36
C ARG A 189 6.37 -8.75 -18.16
N TRP A 190 5.27 -8.96 -17.43
CA TRP A 190 4.78 -10.29 -17.03
C TRP A 190 3.43 -10.65 -17.68
N ALA A 191 2.78 -9.69 -18.31
CA ALA A 191 1.55 -9.90 -19.05
C ALA A 191 1.84 -10.10 -20.54
N ALA A 192 1.13 -11.01 -21.20
CA ALA A 192 1.13 -11.10 -22.65
C ALA A 192 0.57 -9.79 -23.25
N TYR A 193 1.01 -9.44 -24.45
CA TYR A 193 0.67 -8.15 -25.08
C TYR A 193 -0.84 -7.95 -25.23
N ASP A 194 -1.59 -8.99 -25.55
CA ASP A 194 -3.05 -8.98 -25.67
C ASP A 194 -3.78 -8.75 -24.33
N GLN A 195 -3.09 -8.91 -23.20
CA GLN A 195 -3.60 -8.66 -21.86
C GLN A 195 -3.30 -7.24 -21.32
N TRP A 196 -2.48 -6.45 -22.04
CA TRP A 196 -2.07 -5.12 -21.56
C TRP A 196 -3.25 -4.15 -21.35
N ASN A 197 -4.31 -4.31 -22.12
CA ASN A 197 -5.53 -3.51 -21.98
C ASN A 197 -6.28 -3.74 -20.65
N LYS A 198 -6.03 -4.87 -19.98
CA LYS A 198 -6.56 -5.15 -18.63
C LYS A 198 -5.85 -4.38 -17.52
N ILE A 199 -4.62 -3.90 -17.77
CA ILE A 199 -3.80 -3.24 -16.76
C ILE A 199 -4.14 -1.76 -16.74
N LYS A 200 -4.80 -1.31 -15.66
CA LYS A 200 -5.32 0.03 -15.44
C LYS A 200 -4.47 0.76 -14.41
N VAL A 201 -4.39 2.08 -14.49
CA VAL A 201 -3.77 2.90 -13.44
C VAL A 201 -4.87 3.57 -12.63
N VAL A 202 -4.93 3.21 -11.34
CA VAL A 202 -5.75 3.88 -10.33
C VAL A 202 -4.83 4.15 -9.14
N HIS A 203 -4.65 5.42 -8.81
CA HIS A 203 -3.74 5.79 -7.73
C HIS A 203 -4.39 5.61 -6.36
N CYS A 204 -3.56 5.39 -5.34
CA CYS A 204 -4.03 5.55 -3.98
C CYS A 204 -4.43 7.01 -3.76
N GLY A 205 -5.63 7.23 -3.23
CA GLY A 205 -6.17 8.57 -3.01
C GLY A 205 -5.99 9.06 -1.58
N LEU A 206 -6.05 10.37 -1.40
CA LEU A 206 -6.10 11.04 -0.11
C LEU A 206 -7.52 11.53 0.18
N ASP A 207 -7.95 11.37 1.41
CA ASP A 207 -9.25 11.82 1.90
C ASP A 207 -9.29 13.34 2.21
N SER A 208 -10.48 13.85 2.47
CA SER A 208 -10.73 15.25 2.78
C SER A 208 -9.96 15.76 4.01
N ALA A 209 -9.52 14.87 4.92
CA ALA A 209 -8.74 15.26 6.10
C ALA A 209 -7.38 15.87 5.72
N PHE A 210 -6.84 15.52 4.52
CA PHE A 210 -5.62 16.13 3.99
C PHE A 210 -5.92 17.26 2.99
N HIS A 211 -7.07 17.24 2.32
CA HIS A 211 -7.46 18.28 1.36
C HIS A 211 -7.90 19.58 2.03
N SER A 212 -8.64 19.50 3.13
CA SER A 212 -9.27 20.64 3.79
C SER A 212 -8.35 21.41 4.76
N VAL A 213 -7.12 20.91 5.00
CA VAL A 213 -6.18 21.61 5.87
C VAL A 213 -5.82 22.96 5.25
N SER A 214 -6.19 24.07 5.93
CA SER A 214 -5.73 25.39 5.56
C SER A 214 -4.21 25.48 5.77
N THR A 215 -3.47 25.50 4.67
CA THR A 215 -2.01 25.68 4.71
C THR A 215 -1.60 27.15 4.84
N ALA A 216 -2.58 28.08 4.86
CA ALA A 216 -2.34 29.51 5.00
C ALA A 216 -1.66 29.89 6.33
N HIS A 217 -1.79 29.04 7.36
CA HIS A 217 -1.18 29.22 8.69
C HIS A 217 -0.17 28.12 9.03
N SER A 218 0.22 27.27 8.08
CA SER A 218 1.34 26.37 8.35
C SER A 218 2.58 27.25 8.45
N GLU A 219 2.89 27.65 9.67
CA GLU A 219 4.13 28.32 9.98
C GLU A 219 5.24 27.36 9.56
N TYR A 220 5.83 27.63 8.39
CA TYR A 220 7.16 27.15 8.08
C TYR A 220 8.11 27.87 9.05
N ASN A 221 7.95 27.55 10.33
CA ASN A 221 8.70 28.17 11.38
C ASN A 221 10.19 27.82 11.20
N ALA A 222 11.00 28.53 11.95
CA ALA A 222 12.39 28.22 12.19
C ALA A 222 12.66 26.76 12.66
N SER A 223 11.65 25.88 12.53
CA SER A 223 11.72 24.45 12.81
C SER A 223 12.88 23.82 12.03
N ARG A 224 13.74 23.13 12.73
CA ARG A 224 14.81 22.29 12.17
C ARG A 224 14.44 20.81 12.18
N LYS A 225 13.15 20.51 12.32
CA LYS A 225 12.64 19.17 12.42
C LYS A 225 12.45 18.52 11.05
N LEU A 226 13.05 17.37 10.87
CA LEU A 226 12.83 16.45 9.77
C LEU A 226 12.01 15.26 10.30
N VAL A 227 11.11 14.72 9.48
CA VAL A 227 10.29 13.58 9.86
C VAL A 227 10.40 12.46 8.84
N CYS A 228 10.64 11.25 9.30
CA CYS A 228 10.56 10.03 8.51
C CYS A 228 9.40 9.18 9.03
N ILE A 229 8.42 8.89 8.20
CA ILE A 229 7.22 8.16 8.61
C ILE A 229 7.12 6.85 7.84
N GLY A 230 7.01 5.74 8.56
CA GLY A 230 6.84 4.44 7.97
C GLY A 230 7.34 3.30 8.85
N ARG A 231 7.05 2.08 8.42
CA ARG A 231 7.53 0.88 9.09
C ARG A 231 9.06 0.87 9.16
N LEU A 232 9.61 0.50 10.31
CA LEU A 232 11.06 0.34 10.48
C LEU A 232 11.49 -1.02 9.91
N CYS A 233 11.88 -1.04 8.65
CA CYS A 233 12.22 -2.26 7.92
C CYS A 233 13.26 -1.99 6.82
N GLU A 234 13.85 -3.06 6.28
CA GLU A 234 14.95 -3.04 5.32
C GLU A 234 14.66 -2.17 4.09
N GLN A 235 13.41 -2.17 3.64
CA GLN A 235 13.01 -1.43 2.43
C GLN A 235 13.08 0.09 2.59
N LYS A 236 13.00 0.61 3.82
CA LYS A 236 12.81 2.06 4.09
C LYS A 236 14.10 2.84 4.27
N GLY A 237 15.23 2.15 4.41
CA GLY A 237 16.56 2.79 4.45
C GLY A 237 16.84 3.66 5.67
N GLN A 238 16.14 3.44 6.82
CA GLN A 238 16.31 4.27 8.02
C GLN A 238 17.72 4.20 8.60
N LEU A 239 18.47 3.11 8.43
CA LEU A 239 19.87 3.03 8.86
C LEU A 239 20.72 4.08 8.14
N LEU A 240 20.57 4.22 6.81
CA LEU A 240 21.26 5.25 6.05
C LEU A 240 20.85 6.67 6.46
N LEU A 241 19.60 6.85 6.89
CA LEU A 241 19.15 8.14 7.40
C LEU A 241 19.83 8.50 8.71
N VAL A 242 20.10 7.53 9.59
CA VAL A 242 20.87 7.74 10.81
C VAL A 242 22.34 8.05 10.49
N GLU A 243 22.95 7.37 9.52
CA GLU A 243 24.32 7.68 9.07
C GLU A 243 24.41 9.10 8.47
N ALA A 244 23.43 9.50 7.66
CA ALA A 244 23.36 10.87 7.12
C ALA A 244 23.18 11.92 8.24
N ALA A 245 22.39 11.60 9.27
CA ALA A 245 22.22 12.44 10.44
C ALA A 245 23.53 12.59 11.24
N ALA A 246 24.34 11.52 11.35
CA ALA A 246 25.66 11.58 11.97
C ALA A 246 26.60 12.54 11.23
N GLN A 247 26.62 12.52 9.89
CA GLN A 247 27.40 13.47 9.10
C GLN A 247 26.98 14.92 9.36
N LEU A 248 25.68 15.21 9.47
CA LEU A 248 25.19 16.55 9.80
C LEU A 248 25.61 17.00 11.18
N MET A 249 25.59 16.10 12.16
CA MET A 249 26.06 16.40 13.52
C MET A 249 27.54 16.70 13.55
N ASP A 250 28.38 15.92 12.84
CA ASP A 250 29.84 16.15 12.74
C ASP A 250 30.17 17.47 12.09
N GLU A 251 29.31 17.96 11.18
CA GLU A 251 29.42 19.29 10.55
C GLU A 251 28.87 20.42 11.43
N GLY A 252 28.33 20.12 12.60
CA GLY A 252 27.76 21.12 13.51
C GLY A 252 26.40 21.68 13.04
N VAL A 253 25.69 20.99 12.17
CA VAL A 253 24.35 21.37 11.72
C VAL A 253 23.32 21.02 12.81
N GLU A 254 22.54 21.99 13.24
CA GLU A 254 21.45 21.74 14.19
C GLU A 254 20.22 21.18 13.47
N PHE A 255 19.69 20.08 13.97
CA PHE A 255 18.45 19.43 13.47
C PHE A 255 17.77 18.57 14.55
N GLU A 256 16.51 18.23 14.33
CA GLU A 256 15.78 17.17 15.00
C GLU A 256 15.29 16.19 13.92
N LEU A 257 15.50 14.89 14.11
CA LEU A 257 14.99 13.85 13.25
C LEU A 257 14.02 12.96 14.02
N LEU A 258 12.75 12.93 13.56
CA LEU A 258 11.74 12.06 14.13
C LEU A 258 11.50 10.87 13.20
N LEU A 259 11.67 9.65 13.71
CA LEU A 259 11.29 8.40 13.06
C LEU A 259 9.93 7.96 13.62
N ALA A 260 8.87 8.21 12.87
CA ALA A 260 7.50 7.87 13.27
C ALA A 260 7.08 6.52 12.69
N GLY A 261 7.14 5.50 13.52
CA GLY A 261 6.83 4.13 13.15
C GLY A 261 7.52 3.11 14.05
N ASP A 262 7.22 1.85 13.79
CA ASP A 262 7.81 0.70 14.47
C ASP A 262 8.10 -0.42 13.46
N GLY A 263 8.84 -1.44 13.85
CA GLY A 263 9.12 -2.58 12.99
C GLY A 263 10.34 -3.39 13.39
N PRO A 264 10.67 -4.43 12.60
CA PRO A 264 11.71 -5.40 12.95
C PRO A 264 13.11 -4.78 13.10
N MET A 265 13.39 -3.66 12.42
CA MET A 265 14.71 -3.00 12.48
C MET A 265 14.85 -1.98 13.61
N ARG A 266 13.85 -1.84 14.49
CA ARG A 266 13.91 -0.85 15.58
C ARG A 266 15.16 -0.98 16.43
N GLY A 267 15.49 -2.19 16.88
CA GLY A 267 16.67 -2.43 17.74
C GLY A 267 17.99 -2.08 17.05
N GLU A 268 18.12 -2.36 15.75
CA GLU A 268 19.31 -1.99 14.97
C GLU A 268 19.43 -0.47 14.83
N ILE A 269 18.31 0.21 14.57
CA ILE A 269 18.27 1.68 14.44
C ILE A 269 18.62 2.34 15.78
N GLU A 270 18.05 1.88 16.91
CA GLU A 270 18.37 2.38 18.26
C GLU A 270 19.85 2.17 18.58
N SER A 271 20.40 1.01 18.26
CA SER A 271 21.83 0.73 18.45
C SER A 271 22.72 1.66 17.62
N LEU A 272 22.32 1.98 16.38
CA LEU A 272 23.07 2.88 15.51
C LEU A 272 22.99 4.34 16.00
N ILE A 273 21.82 4.79 16.47
CA ILE A 273 21.64 6.11 17.09
C ILE A 273 22.61 6.29 18.26
N THR A 274 22.67 5.30 19.16
CA THR A 274 23.56 5.33 20.32
C THR A 274 25.03 5.26 19.89
N HIS A 275 25.36 4.43 18.89
CA HIS A 275 26.72 4.31 18.36
C HIS A 275 27.29 5.66 17.86
N TYR A 276 26.46 6.46 17.19
CA TYR A 276 26.85 7.79 16.68
C TYR A 276 26.59 8.92 17.70
N GLY A 277 26.09 8.66 18.90
CA GLY A 277 25.80 9.68 19.90
C GLY A 277 24.65 10.62 19.52
N LEU A 278 23.68 10.13 18.74
CA LEU A 278 22.56 10.90 18.19
C LEU A 278 21.32 10.94 19.08
N ASP A 279 21.39 10.44 20.33
CA ASP A 279 20.25 10.30 21.24
C ASP A 279 19.49 11.62 21.49
N SER A 280 20.18 12.76 21.40
CA SER A 280 19.56 14.09 21.54
C SER A 280 18.93 14.61 20.24
N HIS A 281 19.30 14.07 19.08
CA HIS A 281 18.88 14.54 17.76
C HIS A 281 17.83 13.65 17.08
N VAL A 282 17.88 12.34 17.33
CA VAL A 282 17.01 11.34 16.68
C VAL A 282 16.09 10.68 17.68
N LYS A 283 14.80 10.66 17.39
CA LYS A 283 13.78 10.04 18.25
C LYS A 283 12.92 9.06 17.48
N ILE A 284 12.53 7.95 18.11
CA ILE A 284 11.61 6.94 17.55
C ILE A 284 10.32 6.97 18.38
N THR A 285 9.15 7.08 17.69
CA THR A 285 7.86 7.19 18.39
C THR A 285 7.17 5.84 18.62
N GLY A 286 7.49 4.80 17.85
CA GLY A 286 6.61 3.64 17.67
C GLY A 286 5.43 3.96 16.76
N TRP A 287 4.45 3.04 16.69
CA TRP A 287 3.24 3.25 15.89
C TRP A 287 2.45 4.46 16.38
N VAL A 288 1.97 5.27 15.44
CA VAL A 288 1.21 6.49 15.70
C VAL A 288 -0.07 6.52 14.87
N SER A 289 -1.09 7.23 15.35
CA SER A 289 -2.35 7.43 14.62
C SER A 289 -2.18 8.35 13.42
N SER A 290 -3.13 8.29 12.47
CA SER A 290 -3.16 9.17 11.30
C SER A 290 -3.21 10.66 11.70
N GLU A 291 -3.86 10.98 12.81
CA GLU A 291 -3.90 12.33 13.35
C GLU A 291 -2.51 12.78 13.81
N ARG A 292 -1.80 11.93 14.56
CA ARG A 292 -0.43 12.22 14.99
C ARG A 292 0.54 12.33 13.82
N VAL A 293 0.39 11.49 12.79
CA VAL A 293 1.15 11.61 11.52
C VAL A 293 0.97 12.99 10.90
N ARG A 294 -0.28 13.46 10.81
CA ARG A 294 -0.59 14.79 10.28
C ARG A 294 0.06 15.90 11.10
N ASP A 295 -0.02 15.84 12.42
CA ASP A 295 0.54 16.85 13.31
C ASP A 295 2.08 16.90 13.22
N GLU A 296 2.74 15.74 13.15
CA GLU A 296 4.18 15.65 12.97
C GLU A 296 4.64 16.20 11.61
N LEU A 297 3.88 15.93 10.55
CA LEU A 297 4.13 16.52 9.24
C LEU A 297 3.97 18.04 9.24
N LEU A 298 2.92 18.57 9.90
CA LEU A 298 2.68 20.01 10.02
C LEU A 298 3.78 20.71 10.84
N ALA A 299 4.34 20.05 11.83
CA ALA A 299 5.42 20.57 12.65
C ALA A 299 6.81 20.46 11.97
N ALA A 300 6.93 19.61 10.95
CA ALA A 300 8.19 19.37 10.28
C ALA A 300 8.52 20.44 9.23
N ARG A 301 9.82 20.67 9.03
CA ARG A 301 10.36 21.46 7.92
C ARG A 301 10.22 20.73 6.58
N ALA A 302 10.49 19.43 6.59
CA ALA A 302 10.31 18.54 5.45
C ALA A 302 10.15 17.09 5.92
N MET A 303 9.61 16.25 5.01
CA MET A 303 9.61 14.81 5.18
C MET A 303 10.83 14.20 4.49
N VAL A 304 11.44 13.18 5.11
CA VAL A 304 12.55 12.39 4.55
C VAL A 304 12.16 10.93 4.47
N LEU A 305 12.30 10.30 3.30
CA LEU A 305 12.03 8.88 3.10
C LEU A 305 13.07 8.26 2.16
N PRO A 306 14.21 7.73 2.65
CA PRO A 306 15.32 7.24 1.84
C PRO A 306 15.14 5.78 1.41
N SER A 307 13.96 5.40 0.97
CA SER A 307 13.60 4.01 0.67
C SER A 307 14.45 3.38 -0.44
N PHE A 308 14.72 2.09 -0.30
CA PHE A 308 15.34 1.23 -1.32
C PHE A 308 14.32 0.61 -2.26
N ALA A 309 13.12 0.37 -1.78
CA ALA A 309 12.04 -0.27 -2.54
C ALA A 309 10.67 0.26 -2.14
N GLU A 310 9.86 0.62 -3.14
CA GLU A 310 8.51 1.17 -2.98
C GLU A 310 7.61 0.80 -4.17
N GLY A 311 6.30 1.05 -4.02
CA GLY A 311 5.42 1.27 -5.17
C GLY A 311 5.28 2.77 -5.41
N LEU A 312 4.41 3.41 -4.62
CA LEU A 312 4.30 4.86 -4.43
C LEU A 312 3.83 5.12 -3.00
N PRO A 313 4.71 5.63 -2.11
CA PRO A 313 4.41 5.73 -0.68
C PRO A 313 3.29 6.74 -0.40
N VAL A 314 2.24 6.32 0.28
CA VAL A 314 1.11 7.18 0.65
C VAL A 314 1.56 8.33 1.55
N VAL A 315 2.53 8.11 2.42
CA VAL A 315 3.04 9.15 3.33
C VAL A 315 3.72 10.32 2.59
N ILE A 316 4.30 10.08 1.40
CA ILE A 316 4.77 11.17 0.52
C ILE A 316 3.57 12.00 0.03
N MET A 317 2.48 11.36 -0.35
CA MET A 317 1.26 12.06 -0.75
C MET A 317 0.71 12.89 0.41
N GLU A 318 0.69 12.35 1.62
CA GLU A 318 0.24 13.02 2.85
C GLU A 318 1.09 14.25 3.17
N ALA A 319 2.43 14.13 3.10
CA ALA A 319 3.33 15.25 3.31
C ALA A 319 3.11 16.37 2.27
N MET A 320 3.02 15.99 0.99
CA MET A 320 2.79 16.93 -0.10
C MET A 320 1.43 17.63 0.01
N ALA A 321 0.37 16.91 0.42
CA ALA A 321 -0.95 17.49 0.64
C ALA A 321 -0.97 18.52 1.79
N LEU A 322 -0.08 18.35 2.78
CA LEU A 322 0.15 19.30 3.86
C LEU A 322 1.18 20.37 3.51
N SER A 323 1.49 20.53 2.23
CA SER A 323 2.47 21.49 1.71
C SER A 323 3.87 21.32 2.30
N ARG A 324 4.30 20.10 2.57
CA ARG A 324 5.66 19.81 3.02
C ARG A 324 6.50 19.29 1.85
N PRO A 325 7.68 19.90 1.61
CA PRO A 325 8.64 19.35 0.65
C PRO A 325 9.09 17.96 1.09
N VAL A 326 9.42 17.14 0.11
CA VAL A 326 9.82 15.74 0.34
C VAL A 326 11.24 15.50 -0.14
N LEU A 327 12.05 14.86 0.71
CA LEU A 327 13.35 14.30 0.37
C LEU A 327 13.18 12.80 0.26
N SER A 328 13.51 12.21 -0.90
CA SER A 328 13.34 10.77 -1.12
C SER A 328 14.37 10.24 -2.11
N THR A 329 14.13 9.08 -2.70
CA THR A 329 15.03 8.40 -3.62
C THR A 329 14.41 8.21 -4.99
N TYR A 330 15.26 8.02 -6.03
CA TYR A 330 14.83 7.70 -7.40
C TYR A 330 14.35 6.24 -7.49
N VAL A 331 13.33 5.88 -6.71
CA VAL A 331 12.81 4.51 -6.61
C VAL A 331 11.36 4.44 -7.07
N ALA A 332 11.07 3.45 -7.90
CA ALA A 332 9.72 3.07 -8.33
C ALA A 332 8.87 4.27 -8.82
N GLY A 333 7.68 4.47 -8.24
CA GLY A 333 6.76 5.56 -8.60
C GLY A 333 7.08 6.90 -7.94
N ILE A 334 8.06 7.00 -7.04
CA ILE A 334 8.38 8.25 -6.32
C ILE A 334 8.67 9.42 -7.28
N PRO A 335 9.45 9.27 -8.38
CA PRO A 335 9.70 10.34 -9.34
C PRO A 335 8.46 10.78 -10.13
N GLU A 336 7.39 9.99 -10.13
CA GLU A 336 6.12 10.43 -10.74
C GLU A 336 5.46 11.55 -9.94
N LEU A 337 5.76 11.66 -8.65
CA LEU A 337 5.18 12.61 -7.72
C LEU A 337 6.19 13.67 -7.28
N VAL A 338 7.37 13.27 -6.81
CA VAL A 338 8.43 14.18 -6.35
C VAL A 338 9.27 14.61 -7.54
N GLN A 339 9.33 15.92 -7.79
CA GLN A 339 10.11 16.57 -8.85
C GLN A 339 11.25 17.38 -8.23
N PRO A 340 12.52 16.98 -8.47
CA PRO A 340 13.68 17.67 -7.91
C PRO A 340 13.69 19.16 -8.24
N GLY A 341 13.93 19.99 -7.20
CA GLY A 341 13.97 21.44 -7.31
C GLY A 341 12.61 22.15 -7.48
N VAL A 342 11.53 21.40 -7.67
CA VAL A 342 10.16 21.96 -7.81
C VAL A 342 9.37 21.77 -6.52
N ASN A 343 9.26 20.54 -6.02
CA ASN A 343 8.44 20.22 -4.85
C ASN A 343 9.17 19.28 -3.86
N GLY A 344 10.46 19.02 -4.06
CA GLY A 344 11.27 18.18 -3.21
C GLY A 344 12.64 17.89 -3.82
N TRP A 345 13.29 16.86 -3.31
CA TRP A 345 14.61 16.38 -3.71
C TRP A 345 14.61 14.86 -3.83
N LEU A 346 15.42 14.36 -4.76
CA LEU A 346 15.61 12.91 -4.94
C LEU A 346 17.12 12.61 -4.96
N ALA A 347 17.53 11.62 -4.15
CA ALA A 347 18.88 11.06 -4.15
C ALA A 347 18.91 9.67 -4.81
N ALA A 348 20.09 9.23 -5.17
CA ALA A 348 20.32 7.82 -5.48
C ALA A 348 20.04 6.96 -4.23
N ALA A 349 19.27 5.87 -4.40
CA ALA A 349 19.04 4.94 -3.30
C ALA A 349 20.35 4.33 -2.81
N GLY A 350 20.60 4.36 -1.50
CA GLY A 350 21.84 3.88 -0.92
C GLY A 350 22.95 4.93 -0.78
N SER A 351 22.77 6.16 -1.26
CA SER A 351 23.77 7.22 -1.17
C SER A 351 23.62 8.06 0.11
N VAL A 352 24.42 7.74 1.14
CA VAL A 352 24.48 8.54 2.37
C VAL A 352 24.95 9.98 2.08
N PRO A 353 26.00 10.24 1.23
CA PRO A 353 26.44 11.60 0.94
C PRO A 353 25.35 12.46 0.30
N GLU A 354 24.61 11.92 -0.71
CA GLU A 354 23.53 12.68 -1.34
C GLU A 354 22.38 12.95 -0.37
N LEU A 355 22.05 11.97 0.48
CA LEU A 355 21.02 12.12 1.51
C LEU A 355 21.38 13.20 2.53
N SER A 356 22.62 13.17 3.03
CA SER A 356 23.17 14.19 3.94
C SER A 356 23.15 15.59 3.29
N GLU A 357 23.57 15.69 2.02
CA GLU A 357 23.52 16.96 1.27
C GLU A 357 22.08 17.49 1.12
N MET A 358 21.11 16.64 0.77
CA MET A 358 19.71 17.06 0.68
C MET A 358 19.16 17.52 2.03
N MET A 359 19.47 16.81 3.12
CA MET A 359 19.05 17.20 4.47
C MET A 359 19.67 18.57 4.85
N ARG A 360 20.94 18.80 4.57
CA ARG A 360 21.62 20.09 4.77
C ARG A 360 20.95 21.20 3.95
N ASN A 361 20.70 20.94 2.68
CA ASN A 361 20.05 21.87 1.77
C ASN A 361 18.68 22.30 2.27
N VAL A 362 17.83 21.39 2.72
CA VAL A 362 16.49 21.74 3.23
C VAL A 362 16.58 22.50 4.55
N LEU A 363 17.55 22.17 5.43
CA LEU A 363 17.72 22.82 6.72
C LEU A 363 18.23 24.27 6.58
N SER A 364 19.06 24.57 5.57
CA SER A 364 19.58 25.89 5.29
C SER A 364 18.74 26.75 4.34
N ARG A 365 17.76 26.15 3.66
CA ARG A 365 16.95 26.83 2.64
C ARG A 365 16.09 27.95 3.23
N ASP A 366 15.88 28.99 2.46
CA ASP A 366 14.97 30.07 2.82
C ASP A 366 13.53 29.59 3.00
N VAL A 367 12.82 30.14 3.99
CA VAL A 367 11.44 29.73 4.35
C VAL A 367 10.46 29.99 3.20
N ASP A 368 10.60 31.11 2.47
CA ASP A 368 9.68 31.44 1.38
C ASP A 368 9.90 30.53 0.17
N GLU A 369 11.12 30.03 -0.03
CA GLU A 369 11.40 29.03 -1.05
C GLU A 369 10.77 27.69 -0.69
N LEU A 370 10.89 27.23 0.56
CA LEU A 370 10.23 26.02 1.04
C LEU A 370 8.70 26.12 0.95
N LYS A 371 8.13 27.31 1.22
CA LYS A 371 6.69 27.55 1.01
C LYS A 371 6.28 27.38 -0.45
N ARG A 372 7.04 27.94 -1.39
CA ARG A 372 6.77 27.77 -2.83
C ARG A 372 6.84 26.30 -3.24
N MET A 373 7.86 25.56 -2.77
CA MET A 373 7.98 24.13 -3.02
C MET A 373 6.82 23.33 -2.41
N GLY A 374 6.42 23.68 -1.20
CA GLY A 374 5.28 23.05 -0.53
C GLY A 374 3.95 23.28 -1.26
N ILE A 375 3.70 24.49 -1.77
CA ILE A 375 2.53 24.80 -2.60
C ILE A 375 2.55 23.96 -3.87
N ALA A 376 3.66 23.91 -4.59
CA ALA A 376 3.82 23.08 -5.79
C ALA A 376 3.63 21.59 -5.49
N ALA A 377 4.09 21.11 -4.32
CA ALA A 377 3.88 19.76 -3.85
C ALA A 377 2.38 19.46 -3.68
N ARG A 378 1.66 20.35 -2.99
CA ARG A 378 0.23 20.23 -2.76
C ARG A 378 -0.58 20.24 -4.05
N GLU A 379 -0.34 21.18 -4.94
CA GLU A 379 -1.03 21.26 -6.23
C GLU A 379 -0.88 19.95 -7.02
N ARG A 380 0.35 19.43 -7.08
CA ARG A 380 0.62 18.19 -7.81
C ARG A 380 -0.08 16.98 -7.23
N VAL A 381 -0.04 16.81 -5.91
CA VAL A 381 -0.67 15.63 -5.28
C VAL A 381 -2.19 15.68 -5.37
N LEU A 382 -2.82 16.84 -5.17
CA LEU A 382 -4.27 16.99 -5.26
C LEU A 382 -4.80 16.74 -6.68
N GLN A 383 -4.04 17.10 -7.71
CA GLN A 383 -4.40 16.81 -9.11
C GLN A 383 -4.36 15.32 -9.46
N ARG A 384 -3.55 14.52 -8.75
CA ARG A 384 -3.26 13.13 -9.13
C ARG A 384 -3.80 12.09 -8.17
N HIS A 385 -4.04 12.47 -6.92
CA HIS A 385 -4.34 11.56 -5.82
C HIS A 385 -5.61 11.97 -5.06
N ASP A 386 -6.57 12.54 -5.76
CA ASP A 386 -7.90 12.81 -5.21
C ASP A 386 -8.69 11.50 -5.10
N ILE A 387 -9.12 11.14 -3.88
CA ILE A 387 -9.76 9.85 -3.60
C ILE A 387 -11.06 9.68 -4.37
N SER A 388 -11.84 10.76 -4.54
CA SER A 388 -13.13 10.70 -5.23
C SER A 388 -12.94 10.40 -6.71
N THR A 389 -11.99 11.08 -7.35
CA THR A 389 -11.63 10.85 -8.75
C THR A 389 -11.08 9.43 -8.98
N GLU A 390 -10.25 8.93 -8.09
CA GLU A 390 -9.66 7.60 -8.25
C GLU A 390 -10.70 6.50 -7.97
N ALA A 391 -11.61 6.68 -7.02
CA ALA A 391 -12.73 5.78 -6.79
C ALA A 391 -13.71 5.74 -7.97
N ASP A 392 -14.01 6.88 -8.61
CA ASP A 392 -14.81 6.93 -9.84
C ASP A 392 -14.22 6.09 -10.97
N LYS A 393 -12.88 6.15 -11.16
CA LYS A 393 -12.19 5.29 -12.14
C LYS A 393 -12.38 3.80 -11.82
N LEU A 394 -12.21 3.44 -10.55
CA LEU A 394 -12.32 2.06 -10.11
C LEU A 394 -13.75 1.54 -10.27
N ILE A 395 -14.76 2.35 -9.94
CA ILE A 395 -16.19 2.06 -10.17
C ILE A 395 -16.46 1.82 -11.66
N GLY A 396 -15.88 2.66 -12.52
CA GLY A 396 -15.97 2.47 -13.97
C GLY A 396 -15.44 1.11 -14.42
N HIS A 397 -14.28 0.71 -13.89
CA HIS A 397 -13.70 -0.60 -14.21
C HIS A 397 -14.49 -1.78 -13.63
N PHE A 398 -15.12 -1.64 -12.46
CA PHE A 398 -16.03 -2.66 -11.93
C PHE A 398 -17.26 -2.81 -12.84
N ARG A 399 -17.88 -1.72 -13.30
CA ARG A 399 -19.01 -1.76 -14.23
C ARG A 399 -18.64 -2.44 -15.55
N GLU A 400 -17.50 -2.05 -16.14
CA GLU A 400 -16.98 -2.70 -17.36
C GLU A 400 -16.75 -4.21 -17.18
N ALA A 401 -16.32 -4.64 -15.98
CA ALA A 401 -16.07 -6.04 -15.68
C ALA A 401 -17.37 -6.85 -15.53
N LEU A 402 -18.44 -6.21 -15.05
CA LEU A 402 -19.76 -6.82 -14.91
C LEU A 402 -20.56 -6.91 -16.21
N GLU A 403 -20.33 -5.95 -17.13
CA GLU A 403 -20.98 -5.93 -18.45
C GLU A 403 -20.42 -6.98 -19.43
N LYS A 404 -19.17 -7.42 -19.23
CA LYS A 404 -18.57 -8.44 -20.07
C LYS A 404 -19.11 -9.82 -19.64
N PRO A 405 -19.70 -10.60 -20.57
CA PRO A 405 -20.13 -11.96 -20.24
C PRO A 405 -18.92 -12.75 -19.69
N ALA A 406 -19.16 -13.55 -18.63
CA ALA A 406 -18.16 -14.45 -18.10
C ALA A 406 -17.72 -15.41 -19.22
N GLY A 407 -16.50 -15.19 -19.75
CA GLY A 407 -15.90 -16.02 -20.78
C GLY A 407 -15.39 -17.34 -20.22
#